data_67f4ac071bed0eadce40452f62a7c141
#
_entry.id   67f4ac071bed0eadce40452f62a7c141
#
_cell.length_a   1.000
_cell.length_b   1.000
_cell.length_c   1.000
_cell.angle_alpha   90.00
_cell.angle_beta   90.00
_cell.angle_gamma   90.00
#
_symmetry.space_group_name_H-M   'P 1'
#
loop_
_entity.id
_entity.type
_entity.pdbx_description
1 polymer ?
#
loop_
_entity_poly.entity_id
_entity_poly.type
_entity_poly.pdbx_seq_one_letter_code
_entity_poly.pdbx_strand_id
1 'polypeptide(L)'
;MIDNIPVADVQYIDGELCHIMESPLEEGAQVVGKIDWNWRFDLMQQHSGEHIVSGMIHEKYGYENVGFHMGEEIITIDLSGMLTWQQVQEIEKKVNYYIWMNQQVNIFYPDERQRKFIPYRSKKN
;
A
#
# COMPACT_ATOMS: atom_id res chain seq x y z
N MET A 1 -7.71 -12.10 -13.64
CA MET A 1 -8.12 -13.13 -14.61
C MET A 1 -6.99 -13.41 -15.59
N ILE A 2 -6.81 -14.65 -15.97
CA ILE A 2 -5.89 -15.08 -17.04
C ILE A 2 -6.74 -15.85 -18.05
N ASP A 3 -6.77 -15.40 -19.32
CA ASP A 3 -7.61 -15.95 -20.41
C ASP A 3 -9.10 -16.14 -20.02
N ASN A 4 -9.65 -15.16 -19.30
CA ASN A 4 -10.99 -15.14 -18.74
C ASN A 4 -11.23 -16.15 -17.58
N ILE A 5 -10.22 -16.89 -17.13
CA ILE A 5 -10.31 -17.73 -15.94
C ILE A 5 -9.98 -16.86 -14.72
N PRO A 6 -10.83 -16.82 -13.69
CA PRO A 6 -10.55 -16.09 -12.46
C PRO A 6 -9.28 -16.61 -11.77
N VAL A 7 -8.46 -15.71 -11.29
CA VAL A 7 -7.36 -16.01 -10.36
C VAL A 7 -7.90 -15.80 -8.95
N ALA A 8 -7.97 -16.86 -8.17
CA ALA A 8 -8.49 -16.82 -6.81
C ALA A 8 -7.44 -16.25 -5.83
N ASP A 9 -6.16 -16.56 -6.06
CA ASP A 9 -5.08 -16.09 -5.20
C ASP A 9 -3.75 -16.11 -5.96
N VAL A 10 -2.77 -15.37 -5.43
CA VAL A 10 -1.39 -15.34 -5.95
C VAL A 10 -0.43 -15.53 -4.78
N GLN A 11 0.34 -16.61 -4.82
CA GLN A 11 1.24 -17.01 -3.75
C GLN A 11 2.63 -17.37 -4.27
N TYR A 12 3.64 -17.24 -3.39
CA TYR A 12 4.94 -17.86 -3.62
C TYR A 12 4.93 -19.28 -3.05
N ILE A 13 5.12 -20.28 -3.92
CA ILE A 13 5.22 -21.68 -3.56
C ILE A 13 6.61 -22.15 -4.00
N ASP A 14 7.42 -22.62 -3.08
CA ASP A 14 8.82 -23.08 -3.33
C ASP A 14 9.70 -22.08 -4.10
N GLY A 15 9.42 -20.77 -3.89
CA GLY A 15 10.17 -19.67 -4.54
C GLY A 15 9.64 -19.27 -5.92
N GLU A 16 8.60 -19.93 -6.43
CA GLU A 16 7.94 -19.60 -7.68
C GLU A 16 6.62 -18.85 -7.44
N LEU A 17 6.33 -17.86 -8.29
CA LEU A 17 5.07 -17.11 -8.22
C LEU A 17 3.95 -17.91 -8.88
N CYS A 18 3.03 -18.43 -8.06
CA CYS A 18 1.92 -19.25 -8.50
C CYS A 18 0.60 -18.47 -8.50
N HIS A 19 -0.16 -18.61 -9.58
CA HIS A 19 -1.53 -18.13 -9.68
C HIS A 19 -2.50 -19.28 -9.43
N ILE A 20 -3.29 -19.20 -8.37
CA ILE A 20 -4.27 -20.24 -8.01
C ILE A 20 -5.54 -20.01 -8.84
N MET A 21 -5.89 -20.98 -9.65
CA MET A 21 -6.99 -20.92 -10.62
C MET A 21 -7.84 -22.19 -10.57
N GLU A 22 -9.10 -22.07 -10.99
CA GLU A 22 -10.02 -23.23 -11.05
C GLU A 22 -9.65 -24.26 -12.14
N SER A 23 -8.98 -23.82 -13.18
CA SER A 23 -8.57 -24.67 -14.31
C SER A 23 -7.12 -24.41 -14.66
N PRO A 24 -6.34 -25.47 -14.92
CA PRO A 24 -4.95 -25.33 -15.34
C PRO A 24 -4.87 -24.81 -16.78
N LEU A 25 -3.76 -24.16 -17.09
CA LEU A 25 -3.38 -23.76 -18.44
C LEU A 25 -2.27 -24.69 -18.95
N GLU A 26 -2.09 -24.77 -20.26
CA GLU A 26 -1.00 -25.54 -20.85
C GLU A 26 0.34 -24.86 -20.58
N GLU A 27 1.35 -25.65 -20.23
CA GLU A 27 2.71 -25.18 -20.02
C GLU A 27 3.27 -24.54 -21.31
N GLY A 28 3.84 -23.34 -21.20
CA GLY A 28 4.38 -22.58 -22.33
C GLY A 28 3.35 -21.85 -23.19
N ALA A 29 2.05 -21.93 -22.84
CA ALA A 29 1.02 -21.16 -23.54
C ALA A 29 1.22 -19.65 -23.38
N GLN A 30 0.95 -18.90 -24.46
CA GLN A 30 0.82 -17.46 -24.35
C GLN A 30 -0.57 -17.11 -23.83
N VAL A 31 -0.60 -16.35 -22.73
CA VAL A 31 -1.84 -16.01 -22.02
C VAL A 31 -2.05 -14.50 -21.94
N VAL A 32 -3.31 -14.08 -21.85
CA VAL A 32 -3.67 -12.68 -21.66
C VAL A 32 -4.11 -12.45 -20.21
N GLY A 33 -3.27 -11.75 -19.45
CA GLY A 33 -3.61 -11.32 -18.08
C GLY A 33 -4.47 -10.05 -18.09
N LYS A 34 -5.57 -10.06 -17.34
CA LYS A 34 -6.44 -8.91 -17.12
C LYS A 34 -6.56 -8.62 -15.64
N ILE A 35 -6.06 -7.46 -15.21
CA ILE A 35 -6.18 -6.99 -13.84
C ILE A 35 -7.61 -6.48 -13.61
N ASP A 36 -8.20 -6.82 -12.46
CA ASP A 36 -9.37 -6.11 -11.97
C ASP A 36 -8.93 -4.71 -11.53
N TRP A 37 -9.16 -3.74 -12.44
CA TRP A 37 -8.68 -2.39 -12.23
C TRP A 37 -9.40 -1.68 -11.07
N ASN A 38 -10.68 -1.92 -10.87
CA ASN A 38 -11.44 -1.29 -9.79
C ASN A 38 -10.87 -1.73 -8.43
N TRP A 39 -10.71 -3.03 -8.23
CA TRP A 39 -10.09 -3.58 -7.04
C TRP A 39 -8.64 -3.08 -6.85
N ARG A 40 -7.85 -3.13 -7.90
CA ARG A 40 -6.46 -2.65 -7.85
C ARG A 40 -6.38 -1.18 -7.48
N PHE A 41 -7.22 -0.35 -8.07
CA PHE A 41 -7.23 1.10 -7.82
C PHE A 41 -7.66 1.41 -6.39
N ASP A 42 -8.66 0.70 -5.86
CA ASP A 42 -9.10 0.84 -4.47
C ASP A 42 -7.96 0.54 -3.49
N LEU A 43 -7.27 -0.58 -3.67
CA LEU A 43 -6.08 -0.91 -2.87
C LEU A 43 -4.96 0.14 -2.98
N MET A 44 -4.74 0.71 -4.16
CA MET A 44 -3.75 1.78 -4.35
C MET A 44 -4.13 3.05 -3.59
N GLN A 45 -5.41 3.42 -3.57
CA GLN A 45 -5.90 4.56 -2.79
C GLN A 45 -5.72 4.31 -1.28
N GLN A 46 -6.08 3.14 -0.80
CA GLN A 46 -5.91 2.75 0.60
C GLN A 46 -4.43 2.76 1.02
N HIS A 47 -3.54 2.24 0.19
CA HIS A 47 -2.11 2.27 0.46
C HIS A 47 -1.56 3.71 0.52
N SER A 48 -1.99 4.57 -0.39
CA SER A 48 -1.63 5.99 -0.37
C SER A 48 -2.15 6.69 0.89
N GLY A 49 -3.38 6.38 1.30
CA GLY A 49 -3.98 6.86 2.55
C GLY A 49 -3.16 6.45 3.78
N GLU A 50 -2.70 5.18 3.83
CA GLU A 50 -1.82 4.71 4.90
C GLU A 50 -0.57 5.57 5.02
N HIS A 51 0.09 5.88 3.91
CA HIS A 51 1.30 6.70 3.94
C HIS A 51 1.04 8.12 4.48
N ILE A 52 -0.11 8.72 4.17
CA ILE A 52 -0.50 10.02 4.71
C ILE A 52 -0.74 9.91 6.22
N VAL A 53 -1.51 8.92 6.66
CA VAL A 53 -1.83 8.68 8.08
C VAL A 53 -0.54 8.43 8.88
N SER A 54 0.26 7.45 8.46
CA SER A 54 1.49 7.09 9.17
C SER A 54 2.52 8.23 9.17
N GLY A 55 2.59 9.01 8.09
CA GLY A 55 3.44 10.20 8.02
C GLY A 55 3.04 11.26 9.03
N MET A 56 1.75 11.57 9.15
CA MET A 56 1.25 12.56 10.11
C MET A 56 1.37 12.10 11.56
N ILE A 57 1.16 10.81 11.81
CA ILE A 57 1.35 10.23 13.16
C ILE A 57 2.82 10.35 13.55
N HIS A 58 3.72 9.99 12.65
CA HIS A 58 5.16 10.10 12.90
C HIS A 58 5.58 11.55 13.15
N GLU A 59 5.17 12.48 12.30
CA GLU A 59 5.49 13.92 12.45
C GLU A 59 5.04 14.47 13.79
N LYS A 60 3.83 14.11 14.24
CA LYS A 60 3.24 14.71 15.43
C LYS A 60 3.60 13.99 16.72
N TYR A 61 3.68 12.67 16.70
CA TYR A 61 3.83 11.85 17.91
C TYR A 61 5.13 11.03 17.94
N GLY A 62 5.90 11.02 16.85
CA GLY A 62 7.13 10.24 16.74
C GLY A 62 6.91 8.73 16.64
N TYR A 63 5.68 8.25 16.43
CA TYR A 63 5.40 6.83 16.34
C TYR A 63 5.64 6.31 14.93
N GLU A 64 6.24 5.13 14.85
CA GLU A 64 6.52 4.42 13.60
C GLU A 64 5.37 3.48 13.25
N ASN A 65 5.11 3.32 11.96
CA ASN A 65 4.33 2.21 11.45
C ASN A 65 5.20 0.95 11.51
N VAL A 66 4.84 0.00 12.35
CA VAL A 66 5.56 -1.29 12.56
C VAL A 66 4.84 -2.46 11.92
N GLY A 67 3.61 -2.29 11.44
CA GLY A 67 2.84 -3.30 10.73
C GLY A 67 1.72 -2.67 9.90
N PHE A 68 1.47 -3.23 8.71
CA PHE A 68 0.43 -2.79 7.81
C PHE A 68 -0.25 -3.99 7.15
N HIS A 69 -1.55 -4.06 7.26
CA HIS A 69 -2.34 -5.17 6.75
C HIS A 69 -3.48 -4.64 5.89
N MET A 70 -3.52 -5.04 4.64
CA MET A 70 -4.64 -4.77 3.73
C MET A 70 -5.55 -6.01 3.68
N GLY A 71 -6.58 -6.03 4.51
CA GLY A 71 -7.63 -7.03 4.45
C GLY A 71 -8.69 -6.66 3.41
N GLU A 72 -9.63 -7.57 3.18
CA GLU A 72 -10.73 -7.35 2.22
C GLU A 72 -11.69 -6.24 2.68
N GLU A 73 -12.00 -6.18 3.97
CA GLU A 73 -12.96 -5.22 4.52
C GLU A 73 -12.29 -4.11 5.34
N ILE A 74 -11.17 -4.41 5.98
CA ILE A 74 -10.51 -3.52 6.94
C ILE A 74 -9.01 -3.45 6.66
N ILE A 75 -8.49 -2.25 6.72
CA ILE A 75 -7.05 -1.98 6.68
C ILE A 75 -6.60 -1.60 8.08
N THR A 76 -5.55 -2.23 8.57
CA THR A 76 -4.98 -1.96 9.87
C THR A 76 -3.55 -1.45 9.79
N ILE A 77 -3.20 -0.57 10.72
CA ILE A 77 -1.85 -0.03 10.91
C ILE A 77 -1.45 -0.30 12.36
N ASP A 78 -0.33 -0.99 12.55
CA ASP A 78 0.27 -1.17 13.87
C ASP A 78 1.30 -0.07 14.12
N LEU A 79 1.19 0.58 15.26
CA LEU A 79 2.05 1.70 15.63
C LEU A 79 2.98 1.31 16.78
N SER A 80 4.18 1.89 16.82
CA SER A 80 5.15 1.72 17.91
C SER A 80 4.72 2.40 19.23
N GLY A 81 3.59 3.09 19.26
CA GLY A 81 3.03 3.77 20.43
C GLY A 81 1.51 3.83 20.42
N MET A 82 0.93 4.12 21.56
CA MET A 82 -0.53 4.18 21.73
C MET A 82 -1.06 5.58 21.49
N LEU A 83 -2.10 5.68 20.67
CA LEU A 83 -2.88 6.92 20.48
C LEU A 83 -4.16 6.88 21.32
N THR A 84 -4.51 8.01 21.92
CA THR A 84 -5.85 8.21 22.48
C THR A 84 -6.87 8.40 21.36
N TRP A 85 -8.15 8.15 21.65
CA TRP A 85 -9.22 8.38 20.67
C TRP A 85 -9.26 9.82 20.16
N GLN A 86 -8.99 10.79 21.01
CA GLN A 86 -8.92 12.20 20.63
C GLN A 86 -7.79 12.47 19.61
N GLN A 87 -6.63 11.84 19.79
CA GLN A 87 -5.50 11.95 18.87
C GLN A 87 -5.81 11.30 17.52
N VAL A 88 -6.50 10.15 17.52
CA VAL A 88 -6.96 9.50 16.28
C VAL A 88 -7.89 10.42 15.50
N GLN A 89 -8.90 11.00 16.16
CA GLN A 89 -9.82 11.95 15.51
C GLN A 89 -9.13 13.20 14.97
N GLU A 90 -8.09 13.67 15.63
CA GLU A 90 -7.31 14.80 15.16
C GLU A 90 -6.52 14.47 13.89
N ILE A 91 -5.88 13.29 13.85
CA ILE A 91 -5.19 12.80 12.66
C ILE A 91 -6.16 12.60 11.51
N GLU A 92 -7.32 11.96 11.75
CA GLU A 92 -8.37 11.76 10.75
C GLU A 92 -8.78 13.07 10.08
N LYS A 93 -9.08 14.10 10.87
CA LYS A 93 -9.44 15.42 10.34
C LYS A 93 -8.35 16.03 9.47
N LYS A 94 -7.09 15.92 9.90
CA LYS A 94 -5.95 16.44 9.14
C LYS A 94 -5.74 15.66 7.84
N VAL A 95 -5.77 14.34 7.89
CA VAL A 95 -5.63 13.48 6.70
C VAL A 95 -6.72 13.81 5.68
N ASN A 96 -7.98 13.87 6.10
CA ASN A 96 -9.08 14.21 5.21
C ASN A 96 -8.92 15.63 4.61
N TYR A 97 -8.44 16.59 5.37
CA TYR A 97 -8.15 17.92 4.87
C TYR A 97 -7.09 17.90 3.74
N TYR A 98 -5.99 17.14 3.93
CA TYR A 98 -4.95 17.02 2.89
C TYR A 98 -5.46 16.30 1.64
N ILE A 99 -6.31 15.28 1.80
CA ILE A 99 -6.93 14.58 0.67
C ILE A 99 -7.82 15.56 -0.11
N TRP A 100 -8.63 16.36 0.57
CA TRP A 100 -9.51 17.36 -0.08
C TRP A 100 -8.74 18.48 -0.79
N MET A 101 -7.57 18.85 -0.27
CA MET A 101 -6.69 19.81 -0.94
C MET A 101 -6.11 19.29 -2.26
N ASN A 102 -6.28 18.01 -2.56
CA ASN A 102 -5.82 17.37 -3.79
C ASN A 102 -4.35 17.70 -4.09
N GLN A 103 -3.49 17.52 -3.09
CA GLN A 103 -2.06 17.83 -3.21
C GLN A 103 -1.40 17.00 -4.30
N GLN A 104 -0.56 17.63 -5.09
CA GLN A 104 0.20 16.93 -6.13
C GLN A 104 1.23 15.99 -5.52
N VAL A 105 1.22 14.73 -5.95
CA VAL A 105 2.26 13.75 -5.62
C VAL A 105 3.37 13.87 -6.65
N ASN A 106 4.57 14.16 -6.19
CA ASN A 106 5.75 14.25 -7.04
C ASN A 106 6.63 13.02 -6.85
N ILE A 107 7.03 12.40 -7.95
CA ILE A 107 7.94 11.26 -7.96
C ILE A 107 9.27 11.71 -8.56
N PHE A 108 10.35 11.48 -7.85
CA PHE A 108 11.69 11.78 -8.34
C PHE A 108 12.68 10.70 -7.90
N TYR A 109 13.73 10.52 -8.68
CA TYR A 109 14.77 9.53 -8.46
C TYR A 109 16.10 10.25 -8.20
N PRO A 110 16.41 10.56 -6.93
CA PRO A 110 17.65 11.26 -6.59
C PRO A 110 18.88 10.37 -6.81
N ASP A 111 19.96 10.96 -7.32
CA ASP A 111 21.26 10.30 -7.32
C ASP A 111 21.84 10.15 -5.89
N GLU A 112 22.95 9.44 -5.73
CA GLU A 112 23.57 9.20 -4.42
C GLU A 112 24.02 10.48 -3.71
N ARG A 113 24.38 11.52 -4.46
CA ARG A 113 24.81 12.82 -3.88
C ARG A 113 23.60 13.59 -3.39
N GLN A 114 22.56 13.66 -4.20
CA GLN A 114 21.29 14.32 -3.87
C GLN A 114 20.61 13.66 -2.68
N ARG A 115 20.64 12.32 -2.59
CA ARG A 115 20.01 11.56 -1.50
C ARG A 115 20.51 11.96 -0.11
N LYS A 116 21.76 12.37 0.01
CA LYS A 116 22.36 12.79 1.28
C LYS A 116 21.74 14.09 1.85
N PHE A 117 21.13 14.89 1.01
CA PHE A 117 20.56 16.20 1.38
C PHE A 117 19.03 16.20 1.41
N ILE A 118 18.38 15.12 1.02
CA ILE A 118 16.93 15.02 1.01
C ILE A 118 16.47 14.37 2.31
N PRO A 119 15.69 15.07 3.15
CA PRO A 119 15.07 14.44 4.30
C PRO A 119 14.01 13.46 3.81
N TYR A 120 14.16 12.19 4.10
CA TYR A 120 13.17 11.17 3.76
C TYR A 120 13.02 10.17 4.90
N ARG A 121 11.82 9.62 4.99
CA ARG A 121 11.53 8.49 5.86
C ARG A 121 11.49 7.22 5.01
N SER A 122 12.29 6.24 5.37
CA SER A 122 12.24 4.93 4.71
C SER A 122 11.52 3.94 5.62
N LYS A 123 10.63 3.13 5.05
CA LYS A 123 10.20 1.92 5.72
C LYS A 123 11.37 0.94 5.67
N LYS A 124 11.85 0.48 6.82
CA LYS A 124 12.77 -0.64 6.87
C LYS A 124 11.99 -1.89 6.48
N ASN A 125 12.43 -2.54 5.43
CA ASN A 125 12.02 -3.91 5.15
C ASN A 125 12.67 -4.83 6.16
#